data_0c066ebdb8e5c0b10d4173bb39eda26e
#
_entry.id   0c066ebdb8e5c0b10d4173bb39eda26e
#
_cell.length_a   1.000
_cell.length_b   1.000
_cell.length_c   1.000
_cell.angle_alpha   90.00
_cell.angle_beta   90.00
_cell.angle_gamma   90.00
#
_symmetry.space_group_name_H-M   'P 1'
#
loop_
_entity.id
_entity.type
_entity.pdbx_description
1 polymer ?
#
loop_
_entity_poly.entity_id
_entity_poly.type
_entity_poly.pdbx_seq_one_letter_code
_entity_poly.pdbx_strand_id
1 'polypeptide(L)'
;MREPINVSGMVLSASPVGEYDKRVVILTRELGKITAFVRGARRMKSPLMAVSNPFVFGEFQVYEGRDSYTLSGANIKEYFLDLAQMQPGVYYGFYFLELADYFGQEGIDEKEAMNLLYVTVKALLNPNIDDRLVRCIFELRMMAAQGLCPSLFHCVCCERQPVEGEELFFSQQNHG
;
A
#
# COMPACT_ATOMS: atom_id res chain seq x y z
N MET A 1 -31.41 6.97 3.67
CA MET A 1 -30.15 7.23 2.91
C MET A 1 -29.03 6.61 3.73
N ARG A 2 -28.12 5.85 3.12
CA ARG A 2 -26.96 5.35 3.85
C ARG A 2 -26.05 6.54 4.15
N GLU A 3 -25.51 6.62 5.35
CA GLU A 3 -24.53 7.64 5.72
C GLU A 3 -23.18 7.34 5.07
N PRO A 4 -22.42 8.36 4.63
CA PRO A 4 -21.09 8.15 4.10
C PRO A 4 -20.12 7.78 5.22
N ILE A 5 -19.20 6.88 4.91
CA ILE A 5 -18.10 6.49 5.79
C ILE A 5 -16.86 7.29 5.35
N ASN A 6 -16.16 7.91 6.30
CA ASN A 6 -14.88 8.55 6.04
C ASN A 6 -13.77 7.59 6.42
N VAL A 7 -12.87 7.32 5.49
CA VAL A 7 -11.72 6.42 5.68
C VAL A 7 -10.43 7.12 5.28
N SER A 8 -9.36 6.83 6.01
CA SER A 8 -8.02 7.34 5.69
C SER A 8 -7.24 6.26 4.94
N GLY A 9 -6.72 6.58 3.76
CA GLY A 9 -6.03 5.56 2.97
C GLY A 9 -5.23 6.10 1.80
N MET A 10 -4.68 5.16 1.01
CA MET A 10 -3.95 5.42 -0.22
C MET A 10 -4.54 4.62 -1.37
N VAL A 11 -4.70 5.26 -2.51
CA VAL A 11 -5.12 4.58 -3.75
C VAL A 11 -3.98 3.70 -4.26
N LEU A 12 -4.23 2.39 -4.30
CA LEU A 12 -3.26 1.39 -4.77
C LEU A 12 -3.31 1.26 -6.29
N SER A 13 -4.51 1.16 -6.85
CA SER A 13 -4.69 1.01 -8.29
C SER A 13 -5.95 1.71 -8.77
N ALA A 14 -5.96 2.03 -10.07
CA ALA A 14 -7.11 2.65 -10.73
C ALA A 14 -7.26 2.09 -12.14
N SER A 15 -8.44 1.62 -12.47
CA SER A 15 -8.77 1.09 -13.79
C SER A 15 -10.04 1.76 -14.35
N PRO A 16 -10.11 1.99 -15.67
CA PRO A 16 -11.31 2.53 -16.29
C PRO A 16 -12.45 1.50 -16.25
N VAL A 17 -13.67 1.99 -16.04
CA VAL A 17 -14.90 1.20 -16.12
C VAL A 17 -15.89 1.96 -16.99
N GLY A 18 -16.36 1.33 -18.06
CA GLY A 18 -17.20 2.02 -19.04
C GLY A 18 -16.52 3.26 -19.63
N GLU A 19 -17.31 4.24 -19.99
CA GLU A 19 -16.83 5.44 -20.68
C GLU A 19 -16.29 6.51 -19.73
N TYR A 20 -16.96 6.71 -18.59
CA TYR A 20 -16.69 7.87 -17.70
C TYR A 20 -16.26 7.51 -16.30
N ASP A 21 -16.32 6.27 -15.90
CA ASP A 21 -16.09 5.84 -14.52
C ASP A 21 -14.69 5.22 -14.32
N LYS A 22 -14.26 5.12 -13.09
CA LYS A 22 -13.08 4.35 -12.66
C LYS A 22 -13.48 3.38 -11.56
N ARG A 23 -12.78 2.25 -11.50
CA ARG A 23 -12.67 1.40 -10.33
C ARG A 23 -11.33 1.68 -9.67
N VAL A 24 -11.33 1.96 -8.39
CA VAL A 24 -10.12 2.15 -7.59
C VAL A 24 -10.04 1.12 -6.47
N VAL A 25 -8.84 0.69 -6.17
CA VAL A 25 -8.53 -0.09 -4.97
C VAL A 25 -7.83 0.84 -4.00
N ILE A 26 -8.31 0.91 -2.77
CA ILE A 26 -7.78 1.80 -1.73
C ILE A 26 -7.41 0.93 -0.53
N LEU A 27 -6.18 1.01 -0.05
CA LEU A 27 -5.82 0.51 1.27
C LEU A 27 -6.20 1.56 2.29
N THR A 28 -7.08 1.20 3.20
CA THR A 28 -7.58 2.11 4.26
C THR A 28 -7.16 1.62 5.63
N ARG A 29 -7.12 2.52 6.60
CA ARG A 29 -6.82 2.18 7.99
C ARG A 29 -7.96 1.44 8.65
N GLU A 30 -9.20 1.88 8.39
CA GLU A 30 -10.39 1.52 9.15
C GLU A 30 -11.10 0.28 8.58
N LEU A 31 -11.08 0.12 7.25
CA LEU A 31 -11.82 -0.92 6.53
C LEU A 31 -10.92 -1.91 5.78
N GLY A 32 -9.59 -1.78 5.94
CA GLY A 32 -8.64 -2.57 5.18
C GLY A 32 -8.63 -2.20 3.70
N LYS A 33 -8.40 -3.18 2.83
CA LYS A 33 -8.43 -2.96 1.39
C LYS A 33 -9.87 -2.94 0.88
N ILE A 34 -10.27 -1.84 0.25
CA ILE A 34 -11.59 -1.69 -0.33
C ILE A 34 -11.54 -1.45 -1.84
N THR A 35 -12.55 -1.93 -2.54
CA THR A 35 -12.81 -1.59 -3.95
C THR A 35 -13.92 -0.55 -4.02
N ALA A 36 -13.65 0.59 -4.66
CA ALA A 36 -14.63 1.65 -4.83
C ALA A 36 -14.82 2.04 -6.29
N PHE A 37 -16.06 2.31 -6.69
CA PHE A 37 -16.40 2.89 -7.97
C PHE A 37 -16.45 4.41 -7.86
N VAL A 38 -15.83 5.08 -8.84
CA VAL A 38 -15.73 6.55 -8.91
C VAL A 38 -16.47 7.01 -10.14
N ARG A 39 -17.74 7.38 -9.95
CA ARG A 39 -18.61 7.77 -11.07
C ARG A 39 -18.19 9.09 -11.66
N GLY A 40 -18.12 9.15 -12.98
CA GLY A 40 -17.74 10.36 -13.72
C GLY A 40 -16.30 10.81 -13.51
N ALA A 41 -15.43 9.98 -12.95
CA ALA A 41 -14.02 10.34 -12.70
C ALA A 41 -13.23 10.68 -13.97
N ARG A 42 -13.67 10.17 -15.14
CA ARG A 42 -13.04 10.41 -16.43
C ARG A 42 -13.69 11.55 -17.23
N ARG A 43 -14.73 12.18 -16.71
CA ARG A 43 -15.34 13.35 -17.36
C ARG A 43 -14.41 14.55 -17.26
N MET A 44 -14.39 15.37 -18.30
CA MET A 44 -13.65 16.63 -18.26
C MET A 44 -14.11 17.49 -17.08
N LYS A 45 -13.14 18.06 -16.36
CA LYS A 45 -13.35 18.90 -15.14
C LYS A 45 -13.97 18.15 -13.94
N SER A 46 -13.93 16.81 -13.93
CA SER A 46 -14.38 16.07 -12.75
C SER A 46 -13.47 16.33 -11.57
N PRO A 47 -13.99 16.72 -10.40
CA PRO A 47 -13.19 16.87 -9.19
C PRO A 47 -12.61 15.53 -8.72
N LEU A 48 -13.21 14.41 -9.14
CA LEU A 48 -12.78 13.06 -8.78
C LEU A 48 -11.68 12.51 -9.70
N MET A 49 -11.29 13.22 -10.77
CA MET A 49 -10.27 12.76 -11.71
C MET A 49 -8.90 12.62 -11.04
N ALA A 50 -8.46 13.65 -10.33
CA ALA A 50 -7.15 13.68 -9.68
C ALA A 50 -7.09 12.76 -8.45
N VAL A 51 -8.16 12.73 -7.66
CA VAL A 51 -8.20 11.97 -6.40
C VAL A 51 -8.32 10.45 -6.59
N SER A 52 -8.57 9.99 -7.80
CA SER A 52 -8.71 8.59 -8.16
C SER A 52 -7.50 8.03 -8.92
N ASN A 53 -6.32 8.53 -8.66
CA ASN A 53 -5.06 8.03 -9.23
C ASN A 53 -4.23 7.29 -8.17
N PRO A 54 -3.37 6.33 -8.57
CA PRO A 54 -2.43 5.68 -7.65
C PRO A 54 -1.59 6.68 -6.86
N PHE A 55 -1.12 6.29 -5.68
CA PHE A 55 -0.38 7.09 -4.69
C PHE A 55 -1.16 8.19 -3.99
N VAL A 56 -2.35 8.56 -4.44
CA VAL A 56 -3.13 9.60 -3.76
C VAL A 56 -3.46 9.15 -2.34
N PHE A 57 -3.04 9.94 -1.36
CA PHE A 57 -3.25 9.69 0.06
C PHE A 57 -4.11 10.78 0.69
N GLY A 58 -5.11 10.38 1.46
CA GLY A 58 -6.00 11.31 2.13
C GLY A 58 -7.17 10.65 2.83
N GLU A 59 -8.20 11.43 3.06
CA GLU A 59 -9.48 10.99 3.62
C GLU A 59 -10.48 10.86 2.47
N PHE A 60 -11.04 9.66 2.34
CA PHE A 60 -12.00 9.33 1.30
C PHE A 60 -13.38 9.17 1.91
N GLN A 61 -14.38 9.76 1.26
CA GLN A 61 -15.78 9.61 1.62
C GLN A 61 -16.41 8.56 0.73
N VAL A 62 -16.80 7.43 1.32
CA VAL A 62 -17.33 6.28 0.60
C VAL A 62 -18.71 5.88 1.10
N TYR A 63 -19.55 5.40 0.21
CA TYR A 63 -20.82 4.75 0.54
C TYR A 63 -20.69 3.25 0.36
N GLU A 64 -21.07 2.49 1.36
CA GLU A 64 -21.09 1.03 1.29
C GLU A 64 -22.19 0.55 0.33
N GLY A 65 -21.82 -0.27 -0.64
CA GLY A 65 -22.71 -0.99 -1.52
C GLY A 65 -22.95 -2.44 -1.04
N ARG A 66 -23.37 -3.30 -1.96
CA ARG A 66 -23.55 -4.73 -1.67
C ARG A 66 -22.21 -5.47 -1.66
N ASP A 67 -21.40 -5.26 -2.69
CA ASP A 67 -20.14 -5.97 -2.94
C ASP A 67 -18.98 -5.00 -3.20
N SER A 68 -19.17 -3.70 -2.99
CA SER A 68 -18.18 -2.66 -3.28
C SER A 68 -18.64 -1.31 -2.73
N TYR A 69 -17.73 -0.35 -2.70
CA TYR A 69 -18.00 1.01 -2.26
C TYR A 69 -18.21 1.96 -3.43
N THR A 70 -18.81 3.11 -3.17
CA THR A 70 -18.88 4.23 -4.13
C THR A 70 -18.16 5.42 -3.51
N LEU A 71 -17.10 5.89 -4.17
CA LEU A 71 -16.39 7.10 -3.77
C LEU A 71 -17.19 8.34 -4.18
N SER A 72 -17.53 9.19 -3.22
CA SER A 72 -18.30 10.41 -3.44
C SER A 72 -17.48 11.69 -3.31
N GLY A 73 -16.40 11.65 -2.52
CA GLY A 73 -15.52 12.78 -2.27
C GLY A 73 -14.23 12.36 -1.62
N ALA A 74 -13.27 13.27 -1.59
CA ALA A 74 -12.01 13.06 -0.90
C ALA A 74 -11.40 14.39 -0.45
N ASN A 75 -10.75 14.36 0.71
CA ASN A 75 -9.88 15.43 1.21
C ASN A 75 -8.43 14.93 1.15
N ILE A 76 -7.70 15.34 0.11
CA ILE A 76 -6.37 14.81 -0.17
C ILE A 76 -5.32 15.55 0.65
N LYS A 77 -4.47 14.77 1.30
CA LYS A 77 -3.31 15.25 2.08
C LYS A 77 -2.03 15.24 1.24
N GLU A 78 -1.87 14.24 0.35
CA GLU A 78 -0.66 14.06 -0.43
C GLU A 78 -0.99 13.41 -1.79
N TYR A 79 -0.43 13.95 -2.87
CA TYR A 79 -0.57 13.38 -4.22
C TYR A 79 0.65 12.61 -4.69
N PHE A 80 1.79 12.78 -4.03
CA PHE A 80 3.08 12.19 -4.39
C PHE A 80 3.50 12.43 -5.86
N LEU A 81 3.18 13.61 -6.41
CA LEU A 81 3.43 13.93 -7.81
C LEU A 81 4.93 13.91 -8.15
N ASP A 82 5.77 14.31 -7.22
CA ASP A 82 7.22 14.35 -7.40
C ASP A 82 7.83 12.95 -7.59
N LEU A 83 7.14 11.90 -7.14
CA LEU A 83 7.59 10.52 -7.32
C LEU A 83 7.74 10.16 -8.81
N ALA A 84 6.94 10.75 -9.69
CA ALA A 84 7.04 10.53 -11.13
C ALA A 84 8.39 10.98 -11.73
N GLN A 85 9.09 11.90 -11.06
CA GLN A 85 10.42 12.39 -11.46
C GLN A 85 11.56 11.58 -10.84
N MET A 86 11.25 10.73 -9.84
CA MET A 86 12.25 9.97 -9.09
C MET A 86 12.44 8.58 -9.73
N GLN A 87 13.44 8.45 -10.60
CA GLN A 87 13.82 7.16 -11.19
C GLN A 87 15.11 6.64 -10.53
N PRO A 88 15.18 5.35 -10.12
CA PRO A 88 14.17 4.29 -10.30
C PRO A 88 13.06 4.24 -9.22
N GLY A 89 13.02 5.15 -8.26
CA GLY A 89 12.11 5.14 -7.09
C GLY A 89 10.64 4.94 -7.45
N VAL A 90 10.16 5.55 -8.54
CA VAL A 90 8.76 5.40 -8.98
C VAL A 90 8.38 3.94 -9.28
N TYR A 91 9.30 3.15 -9.83
CA TYR A 91 9.03 1.72 -10.11
C TYR A 91 8.93 0.91 -8.82
N TYR A 92 9.77 1.22 -7.82
CA TYR A 92 9.62 0.63 -6.49
C TYR A 92 8.31 1.06 -5.83
N GLY A 93 7.89 2.31 -6.02
CA GLY A 93 6.60 2.78 -5.55
C GLY A 93 5.45 1.93 -6.07
N PHE A 94 5.36 1.70 -7.38
CA PHE A 94 4.33 0.82 -7.96
C PHE A 94 4.42 -0.61 -7.45
N TYR A 95 5.62 -1.15 -7.31
CA TYR A 95 5.83 -2.48 -6.72
C TYR A 95 5.29 -2.55 -5.27
N PHE A 96 5.48 -1.51 -4.47
CA PHE A 96 4.92 -1.46 -3.11
C PHE A 96 3.39 -1.39 -3.10
N LEU A 97 2.80 -0.66 -4.05
CA LEU A 97 1.34 -0.66 -4.20
C LEU A 97 0.81 -2.05 -4.57
N GLU A 98 1.49 -2.78 -5.46
CA GLU A 98 1.12 -4.15 -5.84
C GLU A 98 1.22 -5.12 -4.66
N LEU A 99 2.29 -5.04 -3.86
CA LEU A 99 2.42 -5.86 -2.64
C LEU A 99 1.34 -5.52 -1.62
N ALA A 100 1.04 -4.24 -1.44
CA ALA A 100 -0.02 -3.81 -0.55
C ALA A 100 -1.41 -4.25 -1.03
N ASP A 101 -1.63 -4.32 -2.35
CA ASP A 101 -2.85 -4.88 -2.93
C ASP A 101 -2.91 -6.40 -2.74
N TYR A 102 -1.79 -7.09 -2.90
CA TYR A 102 -1.73 -8.55 -2.75
C TYR A 102 -2.00 -9.01 -1.31
N PHE A 103 -1.37 -8.37 -0.32
CA PHE A 103 -1.47 -8.76 1.09
C PHE A 103 -2.66 -8.11 1.81
N GLY A 104 -3.12 -6.94 1.37
CA GLY A 104 -4.22 -6.22 2.00
C GLY A 104 -5.53 -7.02 1.98
N GLN A 105 -6.24 -7.01 3.09
CA GLN A 105 -7.50 -7.75 3.27
C GLN A 105 -8.65 -6.78 3.54
N GLU A 106 -9.86 -7.16 3.15
CA GLU A 106 -11.07 -6.38 3.40
C GLU A 106 -11.61 -6.64 4.82
N GLY A 107 -12.12 -5.60 5.46
CA GLY A 107 -12.76 -5.71 6.77
C GLY A 107 -11.80 -5.86 7.95
N ILE A 108 -10.50 -5.70 7.74
CA ILE A 108 -9.47 -5.79 8.78
C ILE A 108 -8.85 -4.40 9.00
N ASP A 109 -8.47 -4.10 10.23
CA ASP A 109 -7.68 -2.90 10.54
C ASP A 109 -6.26 -3.04 9.92
N GLU A 110 -6.01 -2.26 8.88
CA GLU A 110 -4.73 -2.24 8.14
C GLU A 110 -3.91 -0.97 8.45
N LYS A 111 -4.08 -0.41 9.64
CA LYS A 111 -3.39 0.82 10.05
C LYS A 111 -1.87 0.70 9.96
N GLU A 112 -1.30 -0.45 10.36
CA GLU A 112 0.14 -0.66 10.32
C GLU A 112 0.64 -0.78 8.89
N ALA A 113 -0.02 -1.59 8.04
CA ALA A 113 0.32 -1.73 6.63
C ALA A 113 0.17 -0.40 5.87
N MET A 114 -0.90 0.35 6.15
CA MET A 114 -1.13 1.67 5.58
C MET A 114 -0.04 2.68 5.98
N ASN A 115 0.36 2.69 7.26
CA ASN A 115 1.44 3.55 7.74
C ASN A 115 2.79 3.15 7.13
N LEU A 116 3.07 1.85 7.04
CA LEU A 116 4.28 1.33 6.40
C LEU A 116 4.35 1.79 4.95
N LEU A 117 3.27 1.60 4.17
CA LEU A 117 3.20 2.03 2.78
C LEU A 117 3.44 3.53 2.63
N TYR A 118 2.75 4.36 3.44
CA TYR A 118 2.89 5.81 3.40
C TYR A 118 4.32 6.28 3.68
N VAL A 119 4.94 5.77 4.75
CA VAL A 119 6.32 6.14 5.13
C VAL A 119 7.31 5.68 4.07
N THR A 120 7.08 4.50 3.48
CA THR A 120 7.95 3.93 2.45
C THR A 120 7.89 4.76 1.16
N VAL A 121 6.70 5.14 0.70
CA VAL A 121 6.54 6.02 -0.48
C VAL A 121 7.19 7.39 -0.21
N LYS A 122 7.08 7.93 1.00
CA LYS A 122 7.81 9.15 1.38
C LYS A 122 9.33 8.99 1.36
N ALA A 123 9.83 7.83 1.77
CA ALA A 123 11.27 7.56 1.77
C ALA A 123 11.87 7.55 0.35
N LEU A 124 11.11 7.11 -0.66
CA LEU A 124 11.53 7.18 -2.07
C LEU A 124 11.71 8.62 -2.60
N LEU A 125 11.12 9.61 -1.94
CA LEU A 125 11.32 11.02 -2.30
C LEU A 125 12.59 11.62 -1.68
N ASN A 126 13.27 10.89 -0.81
CA ASN A 126 14.48 11.38 -0.15
C ASN A 126 15.74 10.90 -0.91
N PRO A 127 16.45 11.78 -1.63
CA PRO A 127 17.62 11.40 -2.44
C PRO A 127 18.80 10.87 -1.59
N ASN A 128 18.77 11.03 -0.27
CA ASN A 128 19.82 10.54 0.63
C ASN A 128 19.59 9.09 1.09
N ILE A 129 18.49 8.46 0.69
CA ILE A 129 18.16 7.07 1.05
C ILE A 129 18.22 6.23 -0.22
N ASP A 130 19.00 5.14 -0.20
CA ASP A 130 19.06 4.21 -1.35
C ASP A 130 17.71 3.48 -1.50
N ASP A 131 17.13 3.56 -2.70
CA ASP A 131 15.84 2.94 -3.02
C ASP A 131 15.82 1.43 -2.76
N ARG A 132 16.97 0.75 -2.93
CA ARG A 132 17.11 -0.70 -2.65
C ARG A 132 17.01 -0.98 -1.15
N LEU A 133 17.54 -0.09 -0.32
CA LEU A 133 17.39 -0.18 1.13
C LEU A 133 15.92 0.01 1.53
N VAL A 134 15.25 1.02 0.95
CA VAL A 134 13.82 1.25 1.16
C VAL A 134 13.03 -0.01 0.81
N ARG A 135 13.33 -0.64 -0.33
CA ARG A 135 12.71 -1.89 -0.77
C ARG A 135 12.92 -3.01 0.24
N CYS A 136 14.15 -3.28 0.64
CA CYS A 136 14.44 -4.35 1.60
C CYS A 136 13.70 -4.17 2.93
N ILE A 137 13.67 -2.93 3.44
CA ILE A 137 12.94 -2.61 4.69
C ILE A 137 11.44 -2.85 4.52
N PHE A 138 10.86 -2.41 3.40
CA PHE A 138 9.44 -2.60 3.13
C PHE A 138 9.07 -4.08 3.05
N GLU A 139 9.81 -4.86 2.26
CA GLU A 139 9.59 -6.30 2.09
C GLU A 139 9.67 -7.05 3.44
N LEU A 140 10.72 -6.82 4.22
CA LEU A 140 10.89 -7.46 5.53
C LEU A 140 9.78 -7.09 6.51
N ARG A 141 9.39 -5.82 6.55
CA ARG A 141 8.30 -5.38 7.42
C ARG A 141 6.94 -5.91 6.99
N MET A 142 6.70 -5.98 5.68
CA MET A 142 5.47 -6.55 5.14
C MET A 142 5.38 -8.05 5.47
N MET A 143 6.47 -8.80 5.28
CA MET A 143 6.55 -10.22 5.66
C MET A 143 6.32 -10.42 7.15
N ALA A 144 6.95 -9.58 8.00
CA ALA A 144 6.78 -9.65 9.45
C ALA A 144 5.31 -9.39 9.85
N ALA A 145 4.66 -8.41 9.25
CA ALA A 145 3.25 -8.10 9.50
C ALA A 145 2.30 -9.26 9.12
N GLN A 146 2.69 -10.05 8.10
CA GLN A 146 1.95 -11.24 7.66
C GLN A 146 2.33 -12.52 8.43
N GLY A 147 3.19 -12.43 9.44
CA GLY A 147 3.68 -13.60 10.18
C GLY A 147 4.62 -14.50 9.38
N LEU A 148 5.19 -14.01 8.28
CA LEU A 148 6.08 -14.75 7.39
C LEU A 148 7.55 -14.42 7.62
N CYS A 149 7.88 -13.73 8.73
CA CYS A 149 9.25 -13.36 9.04
C CYS A 149 10.07 -14.63 9.35
N PRO A 150 11.20 -14.86 8.68
CA PRO A 150 12.08 -15.99 8.99
C PRO A 150 12.70 -15.83 10.37
N SER A 151 13.10 -16.93 10.99
CA SER A 151 13.89 -16.91 12.22
C SER A 151 15.32 -16.42 11.93
N LEU A 152 15.64 -15.22 12.40
CA LEU A 152 16.95 -14.59 12.17
C LEU A 152 17.86 -14.63 13.40
N PHE A 153 17.32 -15.02 14.57
CA PHE A 153 18.03 -14.92 15.84
C PHE A 153 18.50 -16.27 16.41
N HIS A 154 18.01 -17.37 15.83
CA HIS A 154 18.34 -18.73 16.26
C HIS A 154 18.47 -19.64 15.04
N CYS A 155 19.37 -20.61 15.12
CA CYS A 155 19.43 -21.66 14.12
C CYS A 155 18.15 -22.51 14.14
N VAL A 156 17.48 -22.64 13.04
CA VAL A 156 16.22 -23.41 12.92
C VAL A 156 16.39 -24.92 13.11
N CYS A 157 17.64 -25.42 13.06
CA CYS A 157 17.94 -26.83 13.23
C CYS A 157 18.35 -27.19 14.67
N CYS A 158 19.12 -26.33 15.36
CA CYS A 158 19.66 -26.62 16.68
C CYS A 158 19.31 -25.56 17.73
N GLU A 159 18.51 -24.54 17.40
CA GLU A 159 18.04 -23.45 18.26
C GLU A 159 19.15 -22.58 18.87
N ARG A 160 20.40 -22.81 18.49
CA ARG A 160 21.54 -22.03 18.97
C ARG A 160 21.53 -20.64 18.39
N GLN A 161 21.89 -19.65 19.20
CA GLN A 161 22.11 -18.29 18.70
C GLN A 161 23.40 -18.21 17.89
N PRO A 162 23.43 -17.47 16.77
CA PRO A 162 24.63 -17.20 16.01
C PRO A 162 25.69 -16.50 16.89
N VAL A 163 26.96 -16.84 16.67
CA VAL A 163 28.10 -16.22 17.36
C VAL A 163 28.80 -15.24 16.42
N GLU A 164 29.31 -14.13 16.93
CA GLU A 164 30.06 -13.15 16.15
C GLU A 164 31.21 -13.81 15.38
N GLY A 165 31.29 -13.54 14.06
CA GLY A 165 32.29 -14.13 13.17
C GLY A 165 31.95 -15.51 12.61
N GLU A 166 30.79 -16.08 12.95
CA GLU A 166 30.31 -17.32 12.38
C GLU A 166 29.70 -17.06 10.98
N GLU A 167 30.00 -17.97 10.05
CA GLU A 167 29.36 -17.94 8.71
C GLU A 167 27.93 -18.48 8.81
N LEU A 168 26.96 -17.66 8.38
CA LEU A 168 25.54 -17.99 8.46
C LEU A 168 24.99 -18.32 7.08
N PHE A 169 24.14 -19.34 7.04
CA PHE A 169 23.46 -19.77 5.83
C PHE A 169 21.95 -19.74 6.05
N PHE A 170 21.24 -19.15 5.11
CA PHE A 170 19.77 -19.16 5.13
C PHE A 170 19.24 -20.42 4.45
N SER A 171 18.43 -21.19 5.17
CA SER A 171 17.75 -22.37 4.64
C SER A 171 16.35 -22.02 4.16
N GLN A 172 16.15 -21.98 2.85
CA GLN A 172 14.85 -21.72 2.27
C GLN A 172 13.80 -22.79 2.63
N GLN A 173 14.22 -24.06 2.81
CA GLN A 173 13.33 -25.17 3.19
C GLN A 173 12.83 -25.07 4.62
N ASN A 174 13.67 -24.53 5.53
CA ASN A 174 13.37 -24.46 6.95
C ASN A 174 12.97 -23.05 7.42
N HIS A 175 12.89 -22.09 6.50
CA HIS A 175 12.50 -20.68 6.75
C HIS A 175 13.40 -19.97 7.79
N GLY A 176 14.72 -20.18 7.75
CA GLY A 176 15.65 -19.55 8.68
C GLY A 176 17.12 -19.94 8.49
#